data_f04fca5ab55a8170c8dd6e22b68f4442
#
_entry.id   f04fca5ab55a8170c8dd6e22b68f4442
#
_cell.length_a   1.000
_cell.length_b   1.000
_cell.length_c   1.000
_cell.angle_alpha   90.00
_cell.angle_beta   90.00
_cell.angle_gamma   90.00
#
_symmetry.space_group_name_H-M   'P 1'
#
loop_
_entity.id
_entity.type
_entity.pdbx_description
1 polymer ?
#
loop_
_entity_poly.entity_id
_entity_poly.type
_entity_poly.pdbx_seq_one_letter_code
_entity_poly.pdbx_strand_id
1 'polypeptide(L)'
;NEGIQSSIVYITIYVIMNLGLFSCLLMMKRNNEYYENLEDLSGLSKSHPILSLSLLVILFSLAGIPPLAGFFAKFYIFKAVIEQSMYFLAIVGLISTVIAAFYYLRIIKIIYFDPEKEKYDQDHSTWLKFSLTLSTILILLYFISPSELVEVVSRINII
;
A
#
# COMPACT_ATOMS: atom_id res chain seq x y z
N ASN A 1 21.89 -10.26 -11.35
CA ASN A 1 21.75 -9.14 -10.39
C ASN A 1 20.40 -8.41 -10.47
N GLU A 2 19.73 -8.35 -11.65
CA GLU A 2 18.47 -7.63 -11.81
C GLU A 2 17.33 -8.16 -10.91
N GLY A 3 17.25 -9.46 -10.70
CA GLY A 3 16.25 -10.05 -9.81
C GLY A 3 16.40 -9.63 -8.35
N ILE A 4 17.65 -9.53 -7.86
CA ILE A 4 17.94 -9.07 -6.49
C ILE A 4 17.58 -7.59 -6.35
N GLN A 5 17.98 -6.76 -7.33
CA GLN A 5 17.66 -5.32 -7.34
C GLN A 5 16.14 -5.09 -7.34
N SER A 6 15.42 -5.78 -8.22
CA SER A 6 13.95 -5.72 -8.29
C SER A 6 13.29 -6.14 -6.98
N SER A 7 13.85 -7.16 -6.30
CA SER A 7 13.36 -7.61 -4.99
C SER A 7 13.57 -6.56 -3.90
N ILE A 8 14.72 -5.88 -3.88
CA ILE A 8 15.00 -4.81 -2.92
C ILE A 8 14.05 -3.63 -3.13
N VAL A 9 13.87 -3.21 -4.39
CA VAL A 9 12.91 -2.15 -4.74
C VAL A 9 11.50 -2.52 -4.27
N TYR A 10 11.06 -3.75 -4.57
CA TYR A 10 9.75 -4.24 -4.15
C TYR A 10 9.57 -4.23 -2.63
N ILE A 11 10.53 -4.81 -1.89
CA ILE A 11 10.47 -4.87 -0.42
C ILE A 11 10.45 -3.47 0.18
N THR A 12 11.26 -2.54 -0.33
CA THR A 12 11.30 -1.16 0.15
C THR A 12 9.94 -0.48 0.01
N ILE A 13 9.34 -0.54 -1.18
CA ILE A 13 8.02 0.04 -1.44
C ILE A 13 6.95 -0.66 -0.58
N TYR A 14 7.02 -1.99 -0.46
CA TYR A 14 6.09 -2.78 0.34
C TYR A 14 6.13 -2.41 1.83
N VAL A 15 7.31 -2.19 2.39
CA VAL A 15 7.48 -1.74 3.78
C VAL A 15 6.86 -0.36 3.98
N ILE A 16 7.09 0.59 3.07
CA ILE A 16 6.51 1.93 3.12
C ILE A 16 4.97 1.86 3.11
N MET A 17 4.39 1.06 2.21
CA MET A 17 2.93 0.87 2.13
C MET A 17 2.36 0.27 3.42
N ASN A 18 3.03 -0.74 3.99
CA ASN A 18 2.58 -1.38 5.23
C ASN A 18 2.73 -0.46 6.44
N LEU A 19 3.80 0.32 6.55
CA LEU A 19 3.92 1.31 7.61
C LEU A 19 2.75 2.31 7.61
N GLY A 20 2.36 2.80 6.43
CA GLY A 20 1.19 3.65 6.29
C GLY A 20 -0.11 2.94 6.66
N LEU A 21 -0.32 1.72 6.16
CA LEU A 21 -1.52 0.94 6.43
C LEU A 21 -1.69 0.65 7.92
N PHE A 22 -0.66 0.12 8.57
CA PHE A 22 -0.71 -0.18 10.01
C PHE A 22 -0.81 1.08 10.87
N SER A 23 -0.17 2.18 10.47
CA SER A 23 -0.36 3.47 11.16
C SER A 23 -1.83 3.90 11.13
N CYS A 24 -2.50 3.73 10.00
CA CYS A 24 -3.92 4.02 9.87
C CYS A 24 -4.77 3.11 10.77
N LEU A 25 -4.54 1.80 10.76
CA LEU A 25 -5.27 0.84 11.58
C LEU A 25 -5.09 1.12 13.09
N LEU A 26 -3.87 1.46 13.51
CA LEU A 26 -3.59 1.82 14.90
C LEU A 26 -4.23 3.16 15.33
N MET A 27 -4.59 4.02 14.38
CA MET A 27 -5.36 5.23 14.65
C MET A 27 -6.86 4.96 14.82
N MET A 28 -7.36 3.79 14.41
CA MET A 28 -8.77 3.45 14.48
C MET A 28 -9.13 2.90 15.86
N LYS A 29 -9.32 3.82 16.81
CA LYS A 29 -9.75 3.52 18.17
C LYS A 29 -11.04 4.25 18.51
N ARG A 30 -11.80 3.69 19.44
CA ARG A 30 -12.95 4.30 20.07
C ARG A 30 -12.98 3.95 21.54
N ASN A 31 -13.08 4.95 22.41
CA ASN A 31 -13.04 4.75 23.87
C ASN A 31 -11.83 3.91 24.32
N ASN A 32 -10.68 4.09 23.63
CA ASN A 32 -9.43 3.36 23.86
C ASN A 32 -9.45 1.86 23.50
N GLU A 33 -10.50 1.37 22.81
CA GLU A 33 -10.57 0.03 22.25
C GLU A 33 -10.28 0.05 20.75
N TYR A 34 -9.55 -0.96 20.24
CA TYR A 34 -9.28 -1.11 18.82
C TYR A 34 -10.44 -1.81 18.12
N TYR A 35 -10.72 -1.37 16.91
CA TYR A 35 -11.69 -2.04 16.05
C TYR A 35 -10.99 -3.09 15.19
N GLU A 36 -11.58 -4.28 15.11
CA GLU A 36 -10.99 -5.45 14.47
C GLU A 36 -11.76 -5.95 13.25
N ASN A 37 -12.99 -5.46 13.04
CA ASN A 37 -13.85 -5.92 11.96
C ASN A 37 -13.79 -5.00 10.75
N LEU A 38 -13.84 -5.58 9.54
CA LEU A 38 -13.92 -4.81 8.29
C LEU A 38 -15.13 -3.88 8.23
N GLU A 39 -16.24 -4.30 8.85
CA GLU A 39 -17.47 -3.53 8.89
C GLU A 39 -17.34 -2.22 9.68
N ASP A 40 -16.35 -2.12 10.55
CA ASP A 40 -16.08 -0.91 11.33
C ASP A 40 -15.53 0.21 10.45
N LEU A 41 -14.96 -0.11 9.27
CA LEU A 41 -14.53 0.85 8.25
C LEU A 41 -15.69 1.50 7.49
N SER A 42 -16.93 1.06 7.73
CA SER A 42 -18.10 1.47 6.96
C SER A 42 -18.32 2.99 7.03
N GLY A 43 -18.33 3.63 5.84
CA GLY A 43 -18.58 5.06 5.73
C GLY A 43 -17.49 5.97 6.32
N LEU A 44 -16.29 5.45 6.59
CA LEU A 44 -15.16 6.20 7.15
C LEU A 44 -14.83 7.48 6.35
N SER A 45 -15.11 7.49 5.06
CA SER A 45 -14.89 8.64 4.19
C SER A 45 -15.69 9.88 4.60
N LYS A 46 -16.82 9.71 5.28
CA LYS A 46 -17.70 10.80 5.75
C LYS A 46 -17.22 11.36 7.09
N SER A 47 -16.80 10.48 8.01
CA SER A 47 -16.36 10.89 9.36
C SER A 47 -14.90 11.34 9.40
N HIS A 48 -14.01 10.68 8.63
CA HIS A 48 -12.57 10.91 8.62
C HIS A 48 -12.01 10.96 7.19
N PRO A 49 -12.29 12.01 6.40
CA PRO A 49 -12.00 12.07 4.97
C PRO A 49 -10.50 11.99 4.65
N ILE A 50 -9.63 12.62 5.45
CA ILE A 50 -8.18 12.59 5.23
C ILE A 50 -7.62 11.18 5.47
N LEU A 51 -8.07 10.51 6.53
CA LEU A 51 -7.67 9.15 6.86
C LEU A 51 -8.11 8.18 5.75
N SER A 52 -9.34 8.33 5.28
CA SER A 52 -9.91 7.53 4.18
C SER A 52 -9.18 7.75 2.86
N LEU A 53 -8.79 9.00 2.56
CA LEU A 53 -8.01 9.30 1.36
C LEU A 53 -6.62 8.66 1.41
N SER A 54 -5.95 8.72 2.56
CA SER A 54 -4.67 8.05 2.76
C SER A 54 -4.80 6.53 2.59
N LEU A 55 -5.84 5.91 3.18
CA LEU A 55 -6.14 4.50 2.98
C LEU A 55 -6.43 4.15 1.52
N LEU A 56 -7.18 4.98 0.81
CA LEU A 56 -7.46 4.78 -0.62
C LEU A 56 -6.16 4.71 -1.44
N VAL A 57 -5.26 5.67 -1.23
CA VAL A 57 -3.96 5.72 -1.93
C VAL A 57 -3.12 4.48 -1.62
N ILE A 58 -3.03 4.10 -0.34
CA ILE A 58 -2.26 2.93 0.09
C ILE A 58 -2.86 1.64 -0.48
N LEU A 59 -4.18 1.44 -0.38
CA LEU A 59 -4.87 0.24 -0.86
C LEU A 59 -4.82 0.12 -2.38
N PHE A 60 -4.95 1.22 -3.12
CA PHE A 60 -4.75 1.23 -4.58
C PHE A 60 -3.31 0.91 -4.95
N SER A 61 -2.35 1.41 -4.20
CA SER A 61 -0.94 1.07 -4.39
C SER A 61 -0.67 -0.41 -4.12
N LEU A 62 -1.22 -0.97 -3.02
CA LEU A 62 -1.14 -2.39 -2.71
C LEU A 62 -1.83 -3.27 -3.76
N ALA A 63 -2.94 -2.82 -4.32
CA ALA A 63 -3.60 -3.49 -5.45
C ALA A 63 -2.73 -3.49 -6.72
N GLY A 64 -1.80 -2.55 -6.84
CA GLY A 64 -0.95 -2.39 -8.01
C GLY A 64 -1.59 -1.57 -9.12
N ILE A 65 -2.42 -0.59 -8.75
CA ILE A 65 -3.08 0.30 -9.72
C ILE A 65 -2.10 1.41 -10.14
N PRO A 66 -1.86 1.58 -11.47
CA PRO A 66 -1.08 2.72 -11.96
C PRO A 66 -1.78 4.05 -11.61
N PRO A 67 -1.04 5.11 -11.32
CA PRO A 67 0.41 5.29 -11.41
C PRO A 67 1.16 5.14 -10.07
N LEU A 68 0.59 4.46 -9.09
CA LEU A 68 1.13 4.38 -7.72
C LEU A 68 2.36 3.47 -7.60
N ALA A 69 3.14 3.66 -6.54
CA ALA A 69 4.41 2.98 -6.29
C ALA A 69 4.32 1.45 -6.35
N GLY A 70 3.24 0.86 -5.82
CA GLY A 70 3.04 -0.59 -5.80
C GLY A 70 2.90 -1.22 -7.19
N PHE A 71 2.41 -0.47 -8.18
CA PHE A 71 2.41 -0.93 -9.57
C PHE A 71 3.84 -1.14 -10.08
N PHE A 72 4.71 -0.14 -9.91
CA PHE A 72 6.09 -0.21 -10.36
C PHE A 72 6.86 -1.33 -9.65
N ALA A 73 6.65 -1.47 -8.33
CA ALA A 73 7.26 -2.54 -7.54
C ALA A 73 6.95 -3.92 -8.12
N LYS A 74 5.69 -4.20 -8.41
CA LYS A 74 5.25 -5.45 -9.04
C LYS A 74 5.77 -5.59 -10.44
N PHE A 75 5.72 -4.52 -11.23
CA PHE A 75 6.20 -4.52 -12.61
C PHE A 75 7.67 -4.95 -12.70
N TYR A 76 8.56 -4.40 -11.86
CA TYR A 76 9.97 -4.78 -11.87
C TYR A 76 10.20 -6.24 -11.48
N ILE A 77 9.47 -6.75 -10.49
CA ILE A 77 9.55 -8.17 -10.09
C ILE A 77 9.11 -9.08 -11.23
N PHE A 78 7.93 -8.82 -11.81
CA PHE A 78 7.43 -9.66 -12.90
C PHE A 78 8.30 -9.59 -14.14
N LYS A 79 8.84 -8.42 -14.46
CA LYS A 79 9.81 -8.26 -15.54
C LYS A 79 11.01 -9.18 -15.30
N ALA A 80 11.65 -9.12 -14.14
CA ALA A 80 12.82 -9.93 -13.80
C ALA A 80 12.52 -11.44 -13.85
N VAL A 81 11.34 -11.88 -13.40
CA VAL A 81 10.92 -13.30 -13.44
C VAL A 81 10.72 -13.78 -14.87
N ILE A 82 10.11 -12.95 -15.74
CA ILE A 82 9.86 -13.28 -17.15
C ILE A 82 11.18 -13.35 -17.94
N GLU A 83 12.11 -12.43 -17.68
CA GLU A 83 13.44 -12.42 -18.31
C GLU A 83 14.26 -13.69 -17.99
N GLN A 84 14.02 -14.28 -16.82
CA GLN A 84 14.59 -15.58 -16.45
C GLN A 84 13.78 -16.79 -16.96
N SER A 85 12.80 -16.57 -17.83
CA SER A 85 11.91 -17.62 -18.39
C SER A 85 11.11 -18.40 -17.31
N MET A 86 10.93 -17.85 -16.12
CA MET A 86 10.18 -18.45 -15.02
C MET A 86 8.66 -18.17 -15.16
N TYR A 87 8.08 -18.52 -16.30
CA TYR A 87 6.69 -18.17 -16.65
C TYR A 87 5.66 -18.74 -15.67
N PHE A 88 5.87 -19.94 -15.15
CA PHE A 88 4.98 -20.53 -14.16
C PHE A 88 4.91 -19.67 -12.88
N LEU A 89 6.06 -19.21 -12.40
CA LEU A 89 6.13 -18.32 -11.22
C LEU A 89 5.44 -16.98 -11.48
N ALA A 90 5.63 -16.42 -12.68
CA ALA A 90 4.96 -15.18 -13.08
C ALA A 90 3.44 -15.33 -13.08
N ILE A 91 2.90 -16.43 -13.64
CA ILE A 91 1.46 -16.71 -13.67
C ILE A 91 0.88 -16.84 -12.27
N VAL A 92 1.51 -17.62 -11.39
CA VAL A 92 1.06 -17.80 -10.01
C VAL A 92 1.08 -16.49 -9.26
N GLY A 93 2.15 -15.69 -9.43
CA GLY A 93 2.25 -14.35 -8.83
C GLY A 93 1.17 -13.39 -9.32
N LEU A 94 0.88 -13.38 -10.63
CA LEU A 94 -0.18 -12.54 -11.20
C LEU A 94 -1.56 -12.91 -10.66
N ILE A 95 -1.88 -14.22 -10.62
CA ILE A 95 -3.15 -14.69 -10.03
C ILE A 95 -3.27 -14.26 -8.58
N SER A 96 -2.22 -14.44 -7.78
CA SER A 96 -2.19 -14.00 -6.38
C SER A 96 -2.41 -12.49 -6.24
N THR A 97 -1.86 -11.70 -7.16
CA THR A 97 -2.05 -10.23 -7.20
C THR A 97 -3.50 -9.86 -7.47
N VAL A 98 -4.17 -10.56 -8.39
CA VAL A 98 -5.60 -10.32 -8.73
C VAL A 98 -6.48 -10.64 -7.52
N ILE A 99 -6.22 -11.76 -6.83
CA ILE A 99 -6.96 -12.14 -5.62
C ILE A 99 -6.77 -11.08 -4.53
N ALA A 100 -5.55 -10.61 -4.29
CA ALA A 100 -5.27 -9.57 -3.31
C ALA A 100 -5.98 -8.25 -3.67
N ALA A 101 -5.95 -7.86 -4.95
CA ALA A 101 -6.63 -6.65 -5.43
C ALA A 101 -8.14 -6.68 -5.13
N PHE A 102 -8.80 -7.84 -5.28
CA PHE A 102 -10.22 -7.99 -4.92
C PHE A 102 -10.49 -7.63 -3.45
N TYR A 103 -9.64 -8.08 -2.52
CA TYR A 103 -9.79 -7.75 -1.10
C TYR A 103 -9.55 -6.26 -0.83
N TYR A 104 -8.55 -5.65 -1.44
CA TYR A 104 -8.29 -4.22 -1.27
C TYR A 104 -9.43 -3.36 -1.82
N LEU A 105 -9.98 -3.70 -2.99
CA LEU A 105 -11.12 -3.00 -3.58
C LEU A 105 -12.38 -3.18 -2.72
N ARG A 106 -12.58 -4.35 -2.11
CA ARG A 106 -13.68 -4.59 -1.17
C ARG A 106 -13.58 -3.64 0.05
N ILE A 107 -12.39 -3.45 0.61
CA ILE A 107 -12.19 -2.53 1.73
C ILE A 107 -12.51 -1.09 1.29
N ILE A 108 -12.04 -0.67 0.12
CA ILE A 108 -12.33 0.67 -0.43
C ILE A 108 -13.84 0.86 -0.60
N LYS A 109 -14.55 -0.15 -1.10
CA LYS A 109 -16.00 -0.13 -1.24
C LYS A 109 -16.69 0.12 0.12
N ILE A 110 -16.27 -0.56 1.16
CA ILE A 110 -16.82 -0.40 2.52
C ILE A 110 -16.56 1.02 3.04
N ILE A 111 -15.35 1.55 2.86
CA ILE A 111 -14.96 2.89 3.32
C ILE A 111 -15.79 4.00 2.66
N TYR A 112 -16.05 3.89 1.36
CA TYR A 112 -16.61 4.99 0.58
C TYR A 112 -18.10 4.86 0.25
N PHE A 113 -18.63 3.66 0.16
CA PHE A 113 -19.98 3.43 -0.35
C PHE A 113 -20.96 2.87 0.68
N ASP A 114 -20.48 2.30 1.77
CA ASP A 114 -21.37 1.79 2.82
C ASP A 114 -21.83 2.91 3.77
N PRO A 115 -22.95 2.73 4.49
CA PRO A 115 -23.46 3.74 5.40
C PRO A 115 -22.49 4.03 6.54
N GLU A 116 -22.44 5.29 6.97
CA GLU A 116 -21.60 5.73 8.07
C GLU A 116 -22.00 5.02 9.37
N LYS A 117 -21.01 4.45 10.05
CA LYS A 117 -21.10 3.98 11.43
C LYS A 117 -20.58 5.05 12.39
N GLU A 118 -20.40 4.68 13.63
CA GLU A 118 -19.94 5.56 14.69
C GLU A 118 -18.53 6.10 14.45
N LYS A 119 -18.28 7.34 14.87
CA LYS A 119 -17.00 8.03 14.67
C LYS A 119 -15.91 7.48 15.57
N TYR A 120 -14.69 7.47 15.06
CA TYR A 120 -13.48 7.17 15.84
C TYR A 120 -13.03 8.37 16.68
N ASP A 121 -12.22 8.07 17.69
CA ASP A 121 -11.55 9.09 18.47
C ASP A 121 -10.64 9.94 17.55
N GLN A 122 -10.60 11.26 17.82
CA GLN A 122 -9.78 12.17 17.01
C GLN A 122 -8.37 12.37 17.59
N ASP A 123 -8.17 11.92 18.83
CA ASP A 123 -6.88 12.08 19.52
C ASP A 123 -5.97 10.90 19.22
N HIS A 124 -5.11 11.09 18.20
CA HIS A 124 -4.17 10.10 17.76
C HIS A 124 -2.73 10.55 17.99
N SER A 125 -1.86 9.58 18.26
CA SER A 125 -0.41 9.82 18.39
C SER A 125 0.14 10.57 17.18
N THR A 126 0.91 11.62 17.45
CA THR A 126 1.59 12.44 16.42
C THR A 126 2.49 11.58 15.53
N TRP A 127 3.12 10.55 16.09
CA TRP A 127 3.98 9.64 15.34
C TRP A 127 3.21 8.79 14.32
N LEU A 128 2.01 8.35 14.66
CA LEU A 128 1.15 7.60 13.72
C LEU A 128 0.69 8.50 12.56
N LYS A 129 0.29 9.75 12.88
CA LYS A 129 -0.07 10.75 11.85
C LYS A 129 1.11 11.04 10.92
N PHE A 130 2.30 11.21 11.49
CA PHE A 130 3.53 11.43 10.73
C PHE A 130 3.84 10.24 9.80
N SER A 131 3.85 9.01 10.34
CA SER A 131 4.12 7.80 9.57
C SER A 131 3.12 7.62 8.42
N LEU A 132 1.82 7.80 8.68
CA LEU A 132 0.77 7.72 7.66
C LEU A 132 0.97 8.75 6.55
N THR A 133 1.18 10.02 6.94
CA THR A 133 1.36 11.13 5.99
C THR A 133 2.61 10.93 5.15
N LEU A 134 3.73 10.57 5.78
CA LEU A 134 4.99 10.31 5.09
C LEU A 134 4.85 9.16 4.08
N SER A 135 4.26 8.04 4.49
CA SER A 135 4.04 6.89 3.60
C SER A 135 3.15 7.27 2.42
N THR A 136 2.06 8.00 2.66
CA THR A 136 1.14 8.43 1.60
C THR A 136 1.84 9.35 0.59
N ILE A 137 2.62 10.31 1.09
CA ILE A 137 3.39 11.23 0.24
C ILE A 137 4.43 10.47 -0.58
N LEU A 138 5.19 9.56 0.02
CA LEU A 138 6.20 8.77 -0.69
C LEU A 138 5.58 7.91 -1.79
N ILE A 139 4.42 7.30 -1.55
CA ILE A 139 3.69 6.51 -2.55
C ILE A 139 3.27 7.36 -3.74
N LEU A 140 2.79 8.60 -3.50
CA LEU A 140 2.38 9.52 -4.54
C LEU A 140 3.58 10.11 -5.30
N LEU A 141 4.64 10.52 -4.57
CA LEU A 141 5.82 11.11 -5.18
C LEU A 141 6.61 10.11 -6.03
N TYR A 142 6.52 8.82 -5.74
CA TYR A 142 7.19 7.79 -6.53
C TYR A 142 6.82 7.84 -8.02
N PHE A 143 5.59 8.30 -8.35
CA PHE A 143 5.17 8.48 -9.74
C PHE A 143 6.00 9.52 -10.48
N ILE A 144 6.50 10.54 -9.80
CA ILE A 144 7.25 11.64 -10.42
C ILE A 144 8.65 11.16 -10.85
N SER A 145 9.27 10.29 -10.04
CA SER A 145 10.64 9.82 -10.27
C SER A 145 10.78 8.31 -9.96
N PRO A 146 10.14 7.43 -10.73
CA PRO A 146 10.17 5.99 -10.45
C PRO A 146 11.55 5.36 -10.66
N SER A 147 12.44 6.00 -11.44
CA SER A 147 13.80 5.52 -11.70
C SER A 147 14.78 5.78 -10.56
N GLU A 148 14.56 6.78 -9.71
CA GLU A 148 15.53 7.15 -8.66
C GLU A 148 15.82 6.01 -7.68
N LEU A 149 14.77 5.33 -7.19
CA LEU A 149 14.96 4.20 -6.28
C LEU A 149 15.71 3.05 -6.96
N VAL A 150 15.42 2.80 -8.24
CA VAL A 150 16.10 1.78 -9.03
C VAL A 150 17.58 2.14 -9.21
N GLU A 151 17.89 3.42 -9.48
CA GLU A 151 19.27 3.88 -9.60
C GLU A 151 20.04 3.76 -8.28
N VAL A 152 19.42 4.15 -7.15
CA VAL A 152 20.02 4.00 -5.83
C VAL A 152 20.35 2.54 -5.55
N VAL A 153 19.40 1.63 -5.80
CA VAL A 153 19.60 0.19 -5.60
C VAL A 153 20.65 -0.37 -6.56
N SER A 154 20.73 0.12 -7.81
CA SER A 154 21.71 -0.35 -8.80
C SER A 154 23.15 0.04 -8.43
N ARG A 155 23.34 1.16 -7.69
CA ARG A 155 24.64 1.60 -7.18
C ARG A 155 25.14 0.76 -5.99
N ILE A 156 24.25 0.03 -5.33
CA ILE A 156 24.63 -0.92 -4.29
C ILE A 156 25.25 -2.13 -5.00
N ASN A 157 26.59 -2.22 -5.02
CA ASN A 157 27.30 -3.39 -5.52
C ASN A 157 26.96 -4.60 -4.64
N ILE A 158 25.90 -5.31 -5.02
CA ILE A 158 25.57 -6.60 -4.44
C ILE A 158 26.42 -7.62 -5.21
N ILE A 159 27.46 -8.12 -4.55
CA ILE A 159 28.43 -9.11 -5.05
C ILE A 159 27.71 -10.40 -5.45
#